data_bacd0b0fb0b94f20f916e7a59f17d005
#
_entry.id   bacd0b0fb0b94f20f916e7a59f17d005
#
_cell.length_a   1.000
_cell.length_b   1.000
_cell.length_c   1.000
_cell.angle_alpha   90.00
_cell.angle_beta   90.00
_cell.angle_gamma   90.00
#
_symmetry.space_group_name_H-M   'P 1'
#
loop_
_entity.id
_entity.type
_entity.pdbx_description
1 polymer ?
#
loop_
_entity_poly.entity_id
_entity_poly.type
_entity_poly.pdbx_seq_one_letter_code
_entity_poly.pdbx_strand_id
1 'polypeptide(L)'
;MLFRSHMSRFLEALRGMDTLDMPGCTRLLHDLRDRLQARSAHLCFQFSYFLEHRAPATGIPALVDYACFLRGTMRDAEAELALGVEVPVMTVCPCSKAISREGAHSQRAMIRMEAGCSGMLWLEDLIDIGRESGSSPVYALLKREDEKFVTEAAFAAPAFVEDVVRNAASRLAAHPRVRGFRVEVESMESIHNHSAYACIDQMDG
;
A
#
# COMPACT_ATOMS: atom_id res chain seq x y z
N MET A 1 19.64 -24.10 -30.51
CA MET A 1 18.67 -24.15 -29.43
C MET A 1 17.52 -23.20 -29.80
N LEU A 2 16.38 -23.74 -30.21
CA LEU A 2 15.22 -22.92 -30.59
C LEU A 2 14.60 -22.28 -29.34
N PHE A 3 14.66 -20.96 -29.22
CA PHE A 3 13.87 -20.22 -28.23
C PHE A 3 12.39 -20.42 -28.57
N ARG A 4 11.77 -21.43 -27.99
CA ARG A 4 10.32 -21.54 -28.02
C ARG A 4 9.78 -20.46 -27.07
N SER A 5 8.99 -19.56 -27.60
CA SER A 5 8.20 -18.61 -26.79
C SER A 5 7.34 -19.42 -25.81
N HIS A 6 7.61 -19.31 -24.52
CA HIS A 6 6.78 -19.93 -23.47
C HIS A 6 5.50 -19.14 -23.18
N MET A 7 5.23 -18.08 -23.96
CA MET A 7 4.10 -17.17 -23.75
C MET A 7 2.75 -17.89 -23.81
N SER A 8 2.57 -18.84 -24.73
CA SER A 8 1.33 -19.63 -24.82
C SER A 8 1.07 -20.44 -23.55
N ARG A 9 2.10 -21.06 -22.98
CA ARG A 9 2.00 -21.84 -21.73
C ARG A 9 1.66 -20.96 -20.54
N PHE A 10 2.21 -19.75 -20.50
CA PHE A 10 1.89 -18.74 -19.50
C PHE A 10 0.41 -18.32 -19.60
N LEU A 11 -0.07 -18.00 -20.81
CA LEU A 11 -1.46 -17.64 -21.03
C LEU A 11 -2.43 -18.78 -20.74
N GLU A 12 -2.03 -20.03 -21.01
CA GLU A 12 -2.83 -21.22 -20.66
C GLU A 12 -2.94 -21.40 -19.14
N ALA A 13 -1.85 -21.15 -18.39
CA ALA A 13 -1.88 -21.20 -16.93
C ALA A 13 -2.82 -20.13 -16.35
N LEU A 14 -2.81 -18.91 -16.90
CA LEU A 14 -3.67 -17.81 -16.46
C LEU A 14 -5.16 -18.08 -16.71
N ARG A 15 -5.52 -18.85 -17.76
CA ARG A 15 -6.95 -19.18 -18.06
C ARG A 15 -7.63 -19.99 -16.97
N GLY A 16 -6.88 -20.66 -16.11
CA GLY A 16 -7.42 -21.44 -14.99
C GLY A 16 -7.62 -20.59 -13.72
N MET A 17 -7.42 -19.28 -13.79
CA MET A 17 -7.53 -18.38 -12.65
C MET A 17 -8.81 -17.52 -12.77
N ASP A 18 -9.86 -17.90 -12.04
CA ASP A 18 -11.13 -17.18 -12.02
C ASP A 18 -11.14 -16.05 -10.97
N THR A 19 -10.32 -16.15 -9.95
CA THR A 19 -10.27 -15.21 -8.81
C THR A 19 -8.83 -14.92 -8.43
N LEU A 20 -8.52 -13.66 -8.16
CA LEU A 20 -7.22 -13.24 -7.63
C LEU A 20 -7.24 -13.37 -6.10
N ASP A 21 -6.84 -14.55 -5.62
CA ASP A 21 -6.69 -14.85 -4.19
C ASP A 21 -5.35 -15.54 -3.91
N MET A 22 -4.98 -15.61 -2.63
CA MET A 22 -3.70 -16.21 -2.20
C MET A 22 -3.56 -17.69 -2.64
N PRO A 23 -4.58 -18.57 -2.43
CA PRO A 23 -4.52 -19.95 -2.91
C PRO A 23 -4.41 -20.07 -4.44
N GLY A 24 -5.12 -19.22 -5.19
CA GLY A 24 -5.04 -19.16 -6.65
C GLY A 24 -3.65 -18.78 -7.15
N CYS A 25 -3.05 -17.77 -6.51
CA CYS A 25 -1.67 -17.37 -6.82
C CYS A 25 -0.66 -18.47 -6.54
N THR A 26 -0.80 -19.18 -5.42
CA THR A 26 0.05 -20.33 -5.10
C THR A 26 -0.09 -21.43 -6.16
N ARG A 27 -1.32 -21.79 -6.53
CA ARG A 27 -1.56 -22.79 -7.60
C ARG A 27 -0.96 -22.35 -8.94
N LEU A 28 -1.13 -21.06 -9.29
CA LEU A 28 -0.56 -20.50 -10.52
C LEU A 28 0.97 -20.56 -10.53
N LEU A 29 1.63 -20.23 -9.41
CA LEU A 29 3.08 -20.35 -9.29
C LEU A 29 3.58 -21.79 -9.51
N HIS A 30 2.89 -22.79 -8.93
CA HIS A 30 3.18 -24.19 -9.16
C HIS A 30 3.01 -24.56 -10.64
N ASP A 31 1.86 -24.22 -11.24
CA ASP A 31 1.55 -24.54 -12.63
C ASP A 31 2.55 -23.90 -13.60
N LEU A 32 2.92 -22.63 -13.37
CA LEU A 32 3.93 -21.94 -14.16
C LEU A 32 5.30 -22.61 -14.06
N ARG A 33 5.75 -22.94 -12.86
CA ARG A 33 7.03 -23.62 -12.65
C ARG A 33 7.08 -24.95 -13.39
N ASP A 34 6.02 -25.75 -13.25
CA ASP A 34 5.95 -27.09 -13.82
C ASP A 34 5.84 -27.06 -15.36
N ARG A 35 4.97 -26.21 -15.93
CA ARG A 35 4.82 -26.07 -17.39
C ARG A 35 6.05 -25.50 -18.06
N LEU A 36 6.75 -24.60 -17.40
CA LEU A 36 7.97 -23.97 -17.92
C LEU A 36 9.24 -24.75 -17.58
N GLN A 37 9.14 -25.81 -16.76
CA GLN A 37 10.26 -26.59 -16.23
C GLN A 37 11.33 -25.68 -15.60
N ALA A 38 10.86 -24.69 -14.83
CA ALA A 38 11.69 -23.69 -14.19
C ALA A 38 12.01 -24.08 -12.74
N ARG A 39 13.15 -23.60 -12.22
CA ARG A 39 13.53 -23.79 -10.80
C ARG A 39 12.77 -22.84 -9.88
N SER A 40 12.43 -21.67 -10.40
CA SER A 40 11.67 -20.65 -9.66
C SER A 40 10.62 -20.01 -10.57
N ALA A 41 9.55 -19.52 -9.97
CA ALA A 41 8.53 -18.74 -10.63
C ALA A 41 8.29 -17.44 -9.83
N HIS A 42 8.07 -16.34 -10.54
CA HIS A 42 7.75 -15.06 -9.96
C HIS A 42 6.55 -14.48 -10.69
N LEU A 43 5.64 -13.88 -9.97
CA LEU A 43 4.52 -13.13 -10.53
C LEU A 43 4.27 -11.85 -9.75
N CYS A 44 3.70 -10.87 -10.44
CA CYS A 44 3.22 -9.65 -9.82
C CYS A 44 1.94 -9.23 -10.55
N PHE A 45 0.84 -9.20 -9.83
CA PHE A 45 -0.40 -8.60 -10.29
C PHE A 45 -0.47 -7.18 -9.77
N GLN A 46 -0.80 -6.24 -10.65
CA GLN A 46 -1.07 -4.85 -10.30
C GLN A 46 -2.49 -4.53 -10.72
N PHE A 47 -3.26 -3.92 -9.82
CA PHE A 47 -4.68 -3.62 -10.05
C PHE A 47 -5.12 -2.44 -9.21
N SER A 48 -6.23 -1.80 -9.62
CA SER A 48 -6.90 -0.80 -8.79
C SER A 48 -7.96 -1.47 -7.93
N TYR A 49 -7.96 -1.15 -6.65
CA TYR A 49 -8.98 -1.57 -5.69
C TYR A 49 -9.79 -0.37 -5.25
N PHE A 50 -11.12 -0.49 -5.35
CA PHE A 50 -12.04 0.60 -5.02
C PHE A 50 -12.71 0.34 -3.68
N LEU A 51 -12.61 1.30 -2.77
CA LEU A 51 -13.23 1.22 -1.45
C LEU A 51 -14.07 2.46 -1.19
N GLU A 52 -15.30 2.25 -0.69
CA GLU A 52 -16.15 3.35 -0.27
C GLU A 52 -15.66 3.92 1.06
N HIS A 53 -15.39 5.22 1.07
CA HIS A 53 -15.13 5.97 2.29
C HIS A 53 -16.16 7.08 2.47
N ARG A 54 -16.47 7.38 3.73
CA ARG A 54 -17.39 8.44 4.08
C ARG A 54 -16.62 9.72 4.46
N ALA A 55 -17.13 10.85 4.00
CA ALA A 55 -16.63 12.16 4.41
C ALA A 55 -16.81 12.33 5.94
N PRO A 56 -15.84 12.95 6.65
CA PRO A 56 -15.77 12.84 8.10
C PRO A 56 -16.84 13.63 8.86
N ALA A 57 -17.38 14.72 8.32
CA ALA A 57 -18.41 15.53 8.94
C ALA A 57 -19.80 15.24 8.35
N THR A 58 -19.91 15.18 7.03
CA THR A 58 -21.20 15.00 6.34
C THR A 58 -21.62 13.56 6.18
N GLY A 59 -20.69 12.60 6.28
CA GLY A 59 -20.95 11.18 6.07
C GLY A 59 -21.26 10.79 4.62
N ILE A 60 -21.07 11.69 3.66
CA ILE A 60 -21.33 11.41 2.24
C ILE A 60 -20.37 10.35 1.74
N PRO A 61 -20.86 9.23 1.17
CA PRO A 61 -20.01 8.18 0.65
C PRO A 61 -19.38 8.57 -0.70
N ALA A 62 -18.14 8.13 -0.92
CA ALA A 62 -17.47 8.23 -2.21
C ALA A 62 -16.47 7.09 -2.37
N LEU A 63 -16.30 6.62 -3.60
CA LEU A 63 -15.28 5.61 -3.92
C LEU A 63 -13.91 6.28 -4.03
N VAL A 64 -12.93 5.65 -3.40
CA VAL A 64 -11.51 5.98 -3.52
C VAL A 64 -10.80 4.77 -4.13
N ASP A 65 -9.97 5.03 -5.13
CA ASP A 65 -9.14 4.01 -5.76
C ASP A 65 -7.77 3.93 -5.07
N TYR A 66 -7.28 2.72 -4.93
CA TYR A 66 -5.97 2.39 -4.40
C TYR A 66 -5.19 1.54 -5.40
N ALA A 67 -3.96 1.93 -5.70
CA ALA A 67 -3.06 1.08 -6.47
C ALA A 67 -2.59 -0.07 -5.57
N CYS A 68 -2.95 -1.29 -5.96
CA CYS A 68 -2.64 -2.51 -5.21
C CYS A 68 -1.79 -3.46 -6.03
N PHE A 69 -1.04 -4.31 -5.35
CA PHE A 69 -0.30 -5.37 -6.00
C PHE A 69 -0.26 -6.63 -5.13
N LEU A 70 -0.24 -7.78 -5.80
CA LEU A 70 0.00 -9.08 -5.20
C LEU A 70 1.24 -9.67 -5.85
N ARG A 71 2.28 -9.87 -5.07
CA ARG A 71 3.54 -10.47 -5.51
C ARG A 71 3.64 -11.88 -5.00
N GLY A 72 4.10 -12.78 -5.85
CA GLY A 72 4.35 -14.17 -5.49
C GLY A 72 5.71 -14.62 -5.99
N THR A 73 6.44 -15.30 -5.15
CA THR A 73 7.70 -15.96 -5.48
C THR A 73 7.63 -17.41 -5.03
N MET A 74 8.06 -18.32 -5.89
CA MET A 74 8.21 -19.72 -5.56
C MET A 74 9.62 -20.18 -5.87
N ARG A 75 10.27 -20.74 -4.88
CA ARG A 75 11.53 -21.45 -5.00
C ARG A 75 11.34 -22.85 -4.41
N ASP A 76 11.84 -23.86 -5.10
CA ASP A 76 11.62 -25.26 -4.72
C ASP A 76 10.13 -25.61 -4.57
N ALA A 77 9.63 -25.87 -3.36
CA ALA A 77 8.23 -26.20 -3.11
C ALA A 77 7.49 -25.12 -2.31
N GLU A 78 8.17 -24.07 -1.89
CA GLU A 78 7.59 -23.04 -1.04
C GLU A 78 7.21 -21.80 -1.83
N ALA A 79 5.98 -21.33 -1.62
CA ALA A 79 5.46 -20.10 -2.19
C ALA A 79 5.41 -19.00 -1.13
N GLU A 80 6.07 -17.90 -1.39
CA GLU A 80 6.00 -16.68 -0.61
C GLU A 80 5.09 -15.69 -1.33
N LEU A 81 4.11 -15.16 -0.63
CA LEU A 81 3.16 -14.19 -1.14
C LEU A 81 3.23 -12.91 -0.30
N ALA A 82 3.22 -11.78 -0.99
CA ALA A 82 3.15 -10.47 -0.38
C ALA A 82 2.05 -9.64 -1.04
N LEU A 83 1.24 -9.01 -0.20
CA LEU A 83 0.17 -8.09 -0.61
C LEU A 83 0.66 -6.66 -0.39
N GLY A 84 0.38 -5.77 -1.33
CA GLY A 84 0.80 -4.39 -1.21
C GLY A 84 -0.22 -3.37 -1.70
N VAL A 85 -0.10 -2.15 -1.17
CA VAL A 85 -0.98 -1.03 -1.50
C VAL A 85 -0.24 0.30 -1.40
N GLU A 86 -0.66 1.25 -2.23
CA GLU A 86 -0.26 2.64 -2.15
C GLU A 86 -1.42 3.47 -1.58
N VAL A 87 -1.18 4.14 -0.46
CA VAL A 87 -2.20 4.91 0.27
C VAL A 87 -1.79 6.38 0.34
N PRO A 88 -2.54 7.29 -0.30
CA PRO A 88 -2.30 8.72 -0.18
C PRO A 88 -2.77 9.24 1.17
N VAL A 89 -1.95 10.06 1.81
CA VAL A 89 -2.28 10.78 3.04
C VAL A 89 -1.86 12.25 2.93
N MET A 90 -2.34 13.06 3.83
CA MET A 90 -1.84 14.41 4.05
C MET A 90 -0.84 14.43 5.20
N THR A 91 0.21 15.23 5.08
CA THR A 91 1.17 15.55 6.14
C THR A 91 1.20 17.06 6.38
N VAL A 92 1.36 17.45 7.63
CA VAL A 92 1.56 18.83 8.08
C VAL A 92 2.90 18.92 8.76
N CYS A 93 3.74 19.86 8.34
CA CYS A 93 5.10 19.98 8.87
C CYS A 93 5.10 20.47 10.33
N PRO A 94 5.62 19.66 11.28
CA PRO A 94 5.71 20.07 12.69
C PRO A 94 6.63 21.28 12.90
N CYS A 95 7.75 21.37 12.19
CA CYS A 95 8.68 22.52 12.29
C CYS A 95 8.04 23.82 11.83
N SER A 96 7.39 23.78 10.67
CA SER A 96 6.68 24.96 10.14
C SER A 96 5.59 25.43 11.11
N LYS A 97 4.83 24.49 11.67
CA LYS A 97 3.82 24.78 12.69
C LYS A 97 4.41 25.45 13.93
N ALA A 98 5.59 25.00 14.38
CA ALA A 98 6.22 25.51 15.60
C ALA A 98 6.73 26.95 15.47
N ILE A 99 7.15 27.38 14.28
CA ILE A 99 7.74 28.72 14.07
C ILE A 99 6.80 29.72 13.47
N SER A 100 5.70 29.29 12.84
CA SER A 100 4.74 30.16 12.19
C SER A 100 3.73 30.72 13.21
N ARG A 101 3.34 31.97 13.03
CA ARG A 101 2.26 32.57 13.84
C ARG A 101 0.90 31.95 13.47
N GLU A 102 0.72 31.68 12.18
CA GLU A 102 -0.51 31.13 11.64
C GLU A 102 -0.14 30.07 10.58
N GLY A 103 -0.74 28.89 10.69
CA GLY A 103 -0.61 27.82 9.70
C GLY A 103 0.68 27.01 9.78
N ALA A 104 0.82 26.12 8.84
CA ALA A 104 2.00 25.31 8.54
C ALA A 104 1.86 24.84 7.10
N HIS A 105 2.98 24.59 6.41
CA HIS A 105 2.86 23.96 5.11
C HIS A 105 2.39 22.52 5.25
N SER A 106 1.57 22.12 4.30
CA SER A 106 1.03 20.77 4.21
C SER A 106 1.15 20.27 2.78
N GLN A 107 1.24 18.98 2.63
CA GLN A 107 1.42 18.33 1.34
C GLN A 107 0.86 16.91 1.34
N ARG A 108 0.77 16.35 0.15
CA ARG A 108 0.44 14.93 -0.02
C ARG A 108 1.68 14.08 0.17
N ALA A 109 1.52 13.01 0.94
CA ALA A 109 2.49 11.91 1.00
C ALA A 109 1.85 10.62 0.46
N MET A 110 2.68 9.77 -0.13
CA MET A 110 2.29 8.43 -0.57
C MET A 110 2.95 7.41 0.36
N ILE A 111 2.15 6.58 0.97
CA ILE A 111 2.60 5.43 1.76
C ILE A 111 2.48 4.18 0.89
N ARG A 112 3.60 3.55 0.58
CA ARG A 112 3.64 2.26 -0.09
C ARG A 112 3.97 1.19 0.94
N MET A 113 3.06 0.24 1.10
CA MET A 113 3.23 -0.90 2.00
C MET A 113 3.25 -2.19 1.21
N GLU A 114 4.14 -3.09 1.60
CA GLU A 114 4.18 -4.48 1.15
C GLU A 114 4.27 -5.36 2.39
N ALA A 115 3.40 -6.36 2.52
CA ALA A 115 3.36 -7.24 3.67
C ALA A 115 3.33 -8.71 3.23
N GLY A 116 4.31 -9.47 3.69
CA GLY A 116 4.29 -10.93 3.68
C GLY A 116 3.28 -11.41 4.73
N CYS A 117 2.45 -12.39 4.37
CA CYS A 117 1.34 -12.78 5.22
C CYS A 117 1.28 -14.28 5.54
N SER A 118 0.77 -14.59 6.72
CA SER A 118 0.41 -15.95 7.15
C SER A 118 -1.10 -16.13 7.10
N GLY A 119 -1.61 -16.61 5.97
CA GLY A 119 -3.05 -16.76 5.75
C GLY A 119 -3.68 -15.52 5.11
N MET A 120 -4.98 -15.32 5.32
CA MET A 120 -5.72 -14.23 4.68
C MET A 120 -5.39 -12.88 5.33
N LEU A 121 -4.85 -11.96 4.53
CA LEU A 121 -4.66 -10.54 4.85
C LEU A 121 -5.55 -9.75 3.89
N TRP A 122 -6.34 -8.81 4.42
CA TRP A 122 -7.26 -8.00 3.62
C TRP A 122 -6.58 -6.71 3.18
N LEU A 123 -6.90 -6.27 1.97
CA LEU A 123 -6.43 -4.95 1.47
C LEU A 123 -6.94 -3.81 2.33
N GLU A 124 -8.16 -3.94 2.85
CA GLU A 124 -8.80 -2.99 3.73
C GLU A 124 -7.97 -2.76 5.00
N ASP A 125 -7.39 -3.83 5.59
CA ASP A 125 -6.54 -3.71 6.77
C ASP A 125 -5.30 -2.85 6.46
N LEU A 126 -4.65 -3.09 5.31
CA LEU A 126 -3.50 -2.30 4.87
C LEU A 126 -3.89 -0.85 4.54
N ILE A 127 -5.02 -0.65 3.87
CA ILE A 127 -5.53 0.68 3.53
C ILE A 127 -5.80 1.49 4.81
N ASP A 128 -6.46 0.90 5.80
CA ASP A 128 -6.77 1.57 7.07
C ASP A 128 -5.48 1.90 7.86
N ILE A 129 -4.51 0.97 7.91
CA ILE A 129 -3.19 1.24 8.48
C ILE A 129 -2.55 2.47 7.82
N GLY A 130 -2.54 2.52 6.49
CA GLY A 130 -1.98 3.66 5.77
C GLY A 130 -2.73 4.96 6.04
N ARG A 131 -4.04 4.94 5.95
CA ARG A 131 -4.92 6.11 6.19
C ARG A 131 -4.75 6.73 7.57
N GLU A 132 -4.53 5.90 8.59
CA GLU A 132 -4.36 6.33 9.98
C GLU A 132 -2.91 6.69 10.35
N SER A 133 -1.97 6.58 9.42
CA SER A 133 -0.54 6.82 9.70
C SER A 133 -0.08 8.25 9.41
N GLY A 134 -0.79 9.00 8.58
CA GLY A 134 -0.51 10.41 8.26
C GLY A 134 -1.19 11.40 9.19
N SER A 135 -1.06 12.69 8.89
CA SER A 135 -1.77 13.76 9.60
C SER A 135 -3.29 13.73 9.34
N SER A 136 -3.71 13.31 8.16
CA SER A 136 -5.10 13.06 7.79
C SER A 136 -5.18 12.16 6.58
N PRO A 137 -6.24 11.34 6.45
CA PRO A 137 -6.56 10.67 5.20
C PRO A 137 -6.88 11.65 4.07
N VAL A 138 -6.81 11.17 2.82
CA VAL A 138 -7.30 11.85 1.63
C VAL A 138 -8.67 11.28 1.26
N TYR A 139 -9.57 12.13 0.77
CA TYR A 139 -10.94 11.79 0.42
C TYR A 139 -11.24 12.16 -1.04
N ALA A 140 -12.12 11.42 -1.69
CA ALA A 140 -12.55 11.69 -3.07
C ALA A 140 -13.61 12.81 -3.14
N LEU A 141 -14.42 12.99 -2.10
CA LEU A 141 -15.49 13.98 -2.04
C LEU A 141 -15.54 14.61 -0.64
N LEU A 142 -15.46 15.94 -0.61
CA LEU A 142 -15.60 16.73 0.61
C LEU A 142 -16.55 17.90 0.34
N LYS A 143 -17.34 18.28 1.35
CA LYS A 143 -18.06 19.55 1.42
C LYS A 143 -17.30 20.50 2.34
N ARG A 144 -17.74 21.76 2.44
CA ARG A 144 -17.05 22.78 3.25
C ARG A 144 -16.83 22.38 4.72
N GLU A 145 -17.82 21.70 5.31
CA GLU A 145 -17.75 21.20 6.68
C GLU A 145 -16.69 20.11 6.84
N ASP A 146 -16.59 19.24 5.81
CA ASP A 146 -15.56 18.19 5.75
C ASP A 146 -14.17 18.78 5.54
N GLU A 147 -14.03 19.78 4.64
CA GLU A 147 -12.77 20.49 4.41
C GLU A 147 -12.24 21.13 5.68
N LYS A 148 -13.15 21.79 6.44
CA LYS A 148 -12.82 22.35 7.75
C LYS A 148 -12.32 21.27 8.71
N PHE A 149 -13.07 20.17 8.84
CA PHE A 149 -12.71 19.07 9.72
C PHE A 149 -11.34 18.48 9.37
N VAL A 150 -11.10 18.15 8.09
CA VAL A 150 -9.84 17.58 7.60
C VAL A 150 -8.67 18.53 7.87
N THR A 151 -8.86 19.82 7.61
CA THR A 151 -7.83 20.85 7.83
C THR A 151 -7.46 20.94 9.32
N GLU A 152 -8.46 21.04 10.20
CA GLU A 152 -8.24 21.15 11.64
C GLU A 152 -7.63 19.85 12.22
N ALA A 153 -8.12 18.68 11.80
CA ALA A 153 -7.60 17.38 12.22
C ALA A 153 -6.13 17.18 11.80
N ALA A 154 -5.80 17.50 10.55
CA ALA A 154 -4.44 17.40 10.06
C ALA A 154 -3.49 18.37 10.79
N PHE A 155 -3.94 19.58 11.04
CA PHE A 155 -3.16 20.57 11.80
C PHE A 155 -2.97 20.16 13.26
N ALA A 156 -3.93 19.45 13.86
CA ALA A 156 -3.82 18.90 15.21
C ALA A 156 -2.81 17.76 15.32
N ALA A 157 -2.59 17.01 14.23
CA ALA A 157 -1.73 15.83 14.16
C ALA A 157 -0.56 16.00 13.16
N PRO A 158 0.33 17.01 13.35
CA PRO A 158 1.46 17.19 12.42
C PRO A 158 2.42 16.01 12.49
N ALA A 159 2.97 15.59 11.33
CA ALA A 159 3.85 14.45 11.24
C ALA A 159 4.91 14.66 10.15
N PHE A 160 6.15 14.30 10.47
CA PHE A 160 7.21 14.13 9.48
C PHE A 160 7.08 12.82 8.73
N VAL A 161 7.76 12.69 7.61
CA VAL A 161 7.79 11.45 6.83
C VAL A 161 8.29 10.27 7.68
N GLU A 162 9.24 10.51 8.60
CA GLU A 162 9.77 9.53 9.55
C GLU A 162 8.73 9.10 10.59
N ASP A 163 7.83 9.99 10.99
CA ASP A 163 6.74 9.65 11.91
C ASP A 163 5.71 8.78 11.20
N VAL A 164 5.36 9.15 9.96
CA VAL A 164 4.40 8.40 9.14
C VAL A 164 4.90 6.97 8.89
N VAL A 165 6.17 6.79 8.50
CA VAL A 165 6.73 5.45 8.25
C VAL A 165 6.78 4.62 9.53
N ARG A 166 7.09 5.22 10.69
CA ARG A 166 7.08 4.52 11.99
C ARG A 166 5.67 4.14 12.43
N ASN A 167 4.70 5.01 12.22
CA ASN A 167 3.30 4.73 12.55
C ASN A 167 2.77 3.53 11.74
N ALA A 168 3.00 3.53 10.44
CA ALA A 168 2.59 2.42 9.58
C ALA A 168 3.33 1.11 9.94
N ALA A 169 4.64 1.17 10.12
CA ALA A 169 5.45 0.01 10.50
C ALA A 169 5.04 -0.59 11.85
N SER A 170 4.77 0.25 12.85
CA SER A 170 4.31 -0.22 14.18
C SER A 170 2.97 -0.94 14.11
N ARG A 171 2.04 -0.46 13.28
CA ARG A 171 0.73 -1.08 13.08
C ARG A 171 0.83 -2.40 12.31
N LEU A 172 1.69 -2.46 11.28
CA LEU A 172 1.97 -3.70 10.54
C LEU A 172 2.62 -4.75 11.45
N ALA A 173 3.61 -4.36 12.27
CA ALA A 173 4.27 -5.26 13.21
C ALA A 173 3.30 -5.82 14.27
N ALA A 174 2.26 -5.07 14.64
CA ALA A 174 1.23 -5.50 15.57
C ALA A 174 0.14 -6.36 14.91
N HIS A 175 0.08 -6.42 13.58
CA HIS A 175 -0.98 -7.13 12.88
C HIS A 175 -0.75 -8.65 12.89
N PRO A 176 -1.73 -9.47 13.36
CA PRO A 176 -1.51 -10.91 13.63
C PRO A 176 -1.25 -11.77 12.38
N ARG A 177 -1.53 -11.24 11.19
CA ARG A 177 -1.35 -11.95 9.92
C ARG A 177 -0.10 -11.52 9.16
N VAL A 178 0.57 -10.45 9.57
CA VAL A 178 1.80 -9.94 8.96
C VAL A 178 3.00 -10.68 9.55
N ARG A 179 3.88 -11.21 8.69
CA ARG A 179 5.13 -11.87 9.08
C ARG A 179 6.33 -10.97 8.88
N GLY A 180 6.35 -10.27 7.78
CA GLY A 180 7.36 -9.31 7.42
C GLY A 180 6.73 -8.20 6.60
N PHE A 181 7.34 -7.04 6.53
CA PHE A 181 6.80 -5.91 5.78
C PHE A 181 7.87 -4.94 5.32
N ARG A 182 7.53 -4.20 4.28
CA ARG A 182 8.26 -3.01 3.84
C ARG A 182 7.31 -1.84 3.76
N VAL A 183 7.69 -0.72 4.35
CA VAL A 183 6.96 0.54 4.27
C VAL A 183 7.87 1.61 3.72
N GLU A 184 7.41 2.28 2.69
CA GLU A 184 8.06 3.44 2.07
C GLU A 184 7.10 4.61 2.13
N VAL A 185 7.59 5.78 2.49
CA VAL A 185 6.81 7.02 2.50
C VAL A 185 7.55 8.07 1.71
N GLU A 186 6.89 8.64 0.72
CA GLU A 186 7.37 9.80 -0.04
C GLU A 186 6.42 10.97 0.17
N SER A 187 6.95 12.07 0.70
CA SER A 187 6.24 13.33 0.91
C SER A 187 6.66 14.33 -0.16
N MET A 188 5.70 14.80 -0.97
CA MET A 188 5.91 15.82 -1.99
C MET A 188 5.91 17.20 -1.35
N GLU A 189 7.10 17.63 -0.87
CA GLU A 189 7.23 18.87 -0.12
C GLU A 189 6.72 20.11 -0.88
N SER A 190 5.76 20.84 -0.28
CA SER A 190 5.08 21.93 -0.98
C SER A 190 5.91 23.20 -1.12
N ILE A 191 6.91 23.41 -0.25
CA ILE A 191 7.77 24.60 -0.24
C ILE A 191 9.22 24.32 -0.64
N HIS A 192 9.57 23.07 -0.91
CA HIS A 192 10.90 22.63 -1.33
C HIS A 192 10.87 22.01 -2.71
N ASN A 193 11.96 22.13 -3.47
CA ASN A 193 12.08 21.53 -4.79
C ASN A 193 12.63 20.09 -4.72
N HIS A 194 12.22 19.33 -3.71
CA HIS A 194 12.54 17.92 -3.53
C HIS A 194 11.46 17.26 -2.68
N SER A 195 11.35 15.94 -2.79
CA SER A 195 10.55 15.12 -1.87
C SER A 195 11.38 14.71 -0.66
N ALA A 196 10.71 14.47 0.47
CA ALA A 196 11.28 13.77 1.61
C ALA A 196 10.88 12.28 1.53
N TYR A 197 11.82 11.39 1.87
CA TYR A 197 11.61 9.94 1.78
C TYR A 197 12.11 9.23 3.04
N ALA A 198 11.32 8.26 3.51
CA ALA A 198 11.71 7.35 4.58
C ALA A 198 11.26 5.91 4.26
N CYS A 199 12.02 4.94 4.73
CA CYS A 199 11.73 3.52 4.53
C CYS A 199 12.05 2.72 5.79
N ILE A 200 11.18 1.74 6.10
CA ILE A 200 11.45 0.66 7.06
C ILE A 200 11.21 -0.66 6.33
N ASP A 201 12.23 -1.51 6.33
CA ASP A 201 12.19 -2.83 5.70
C ASP A 201 12.46 -3.90 6.75
N GLN A 202 11.47 -4.74 6.98
CA GLN A 202 11.49 -5.91 7.86
C GLN A 202 10.90 -7.13 7.13
N MET A 203 11.11 -7.20 5.81
CA MET A 203 10.79 -8.41 5.06
C MET A 203 11.81 -9.50 5.43
N ASP A 204 11.32 -10.67 5.80
CA ASP A 204 12.17 -11.84 5.95
C ASP A 204 12.85 -12.14 4.60
N GLY A 205 14.19 -12.16 4.61
CA GLY A 205 15.02 -12.34 3.42
C GLY A 205 15.12 -13.79 2.94
#